data_34be8e6ba006f5901978dc540a438ebd
#
_entry.id   34be8e6ba006f5901978dc540a438ebd
#
_cell.length_a   1.000
_cell.length_b   1.000
_cell.length_c   1.000
_cell.angle_alpha   90.00
_cell.angle_beta   90.00
_cell.angle_gamma   90.00
#
_symmetry.space_group_name_H-M   'P 1'
#
loop_
_entity.id
_entity.type
_entity.pdbx_description
1 polymer ?
#
loop_
_entity_poly.entity_id
_entity_poly.type
_entity_poly.pdbx_seq_one_letter_code
_entity_poly.pdbx_strand_id
1 'polypeptide(L)'
;MSITYRILKSKAFALTFFFILFMRAFSADASHVVGGELYYNRVVNQLGSVRYEIVFKIYFDCQNANPGTIDRDGNLAYIGVFDAITNTRKQTIQLTNGVRKEVNSVNYECVKEPSGVCVVQYTYKRTVFLDPGTNGLILSHQLCCRNAITDNVNDAGNAGSTYWSYIPPKNTNNSSPRFKNVPPTYVCINAPLTLDYSAEDPDGDSLVYEFYTPYLGGSPTEPKPDNPSPPPYALLSWNPSFSSNNQVTGNPSSFINRKTGGYTLTPTAKGTYAVGVRVLEYRNGVLLGATLSDYQFTVIDCQFDVIANFNIPGGTAVGGSYAFECGDTARFNNISNWNKSKTPKV
;
A
#
# COMPACT_ATOMS: atom_id res chain seq x y z
N MET A 1 -34.40 -35.65 47.96
CA MET A 1 -34.60 -34.74 46.83
C MET A 1 -33.67 -33.49 46.83
N SER A 2 -32.89 -33.23 47.86
CA SER A 2 -32.07 -31.99 48.02
C SER A 2 -30.62 -32.11 47.47
N ILE A 3 -30.03 -33.29 47.45
CA ILE A 3 -28.60 -33.44 47.04
C ILE A 3 -28.42 -33.47 45.52
N THR A 4 -29.34 -34.10 44.80
CA THR A 4 -29.30 -34.14 43.33
C THR A 4 -29.48 -32.75 42.70
N TYR A 5 -30.25 -31.87 43.28
CA TYR A 5 -30.47 -30.49 42.80
C TYR A 5 -29.23 -29.61 42.98
N ARG A 6 -28.44 -29.81 44.04
CA ARG A 6 -27.17 -29.11 44.25
C ARG A 6 -26.07 -29.54 43.28
N ILE A 7 -26.01 -30.82 42.92
CA ILE A 7 -25.02 -31.38 42.00
C ILE A 7 -25.33 -30.90 40.55
N LEU A 8 -26.62 -30.81 40.15
CA LEU A 8 -26.99 -30.26 38.84
C LEU A 8 -26.67 -28.77 38.70
N LYS A 9 -26.92 -27.95 39.73
CA LYS A 9 -26.55 -26.54 39.75
C LYS A 9 -25.03 -26.33 39.68
N SER A 10 -24.24 -27.16 40.37
CA SER A 10 -22.78 -27.09 40.33
C SER A 10 -22.22 -27.45 38.93
N LYS A 11 -22.77 -28.50 38.30
CA LYS A 11 -22.37 -28.90 36.93
C LYS A 11 -22.79 -27.86 35.86
N ALA A 12 -23.99 -27.29 36.00
CA ALA A 12 -24.44 -26.20 35.11
C ALA A 12 -23.57 -24.96 35.26
N PHE A 13 -23.20 -24.57 36.48
CA PHE A 13 -22.30 -23.45 36.75
C PHE A 13 -20.88 -23.71 36.20
N ALA A 14 -20.35 -24.92 36.36
CA ALA A 14 -19.06 -25.30 35.79
C ALA A 14 -19.07 -25.29 34.26
N LEU A 15 -20.17 -25.77 33.62
CA LEU A 15 -20.32 -25.76 32.18
C LEU A 15 -20.43 -24.32 31.65
N THR A 16 -21.18 -23.44 32.33
CA THR A 16 -21.33 -22.03 31.94
C THR A 16 -20.01 -21.29 32.11
N PHE A 17 -19.27 -21.56 33.19
CA PHE A 17 -17.95 -20.96 33.40
C PHE A 17 -16.92 -21.44 32.37
N PHE A 18 -16.97 -22.72 32.00
CA PHE A 18 -16.12 -23.26 30.92
C PHE A 18 -16.49 -22.69 29.55
N PHE A 19 -17.78 -22.46 29.29
CA PHE A 19 -18.25 -21.83 28.05
C PHE A 19 -17.86 -20.33 27.98
N ILE A 20 -17.90 -19.61 29.10
CA ILE A 20 -17.44 -18.22 29.21
C ILE A 20 -15.91 -18.12 29.05
N LEU A 21 -15.15 -19.08 29.55
CA LEU A 21 -13.70 -19.16 29.36
C LEU A 21 -13.33 -19.46 27.90
N PHE A 22 -14.16 -20.26 27.21
CA PHE A 22 -13.97 -20.56 25.78
C PHE A 22 -14.42 -19.41 24.83
N MET A 23 -15.26 -18.50 25.30
CA MET A 23 -15.63 -17.26 24.62
C MET A 23 -14.62 -16.11 24.82
N ARG A 24 -13.44 -16.37 25.30
CA ARG A 24 -12.31 -15.47 25.04
C ARG A 24 -12.07 -15.53 23.53
N ALA A 25 -12.83 -14.71 22.81
CA ALA A 25 -12.56 -14.43 21.41
C ALA A 25 -11.06 -14.14 21.29
N PHE A 26 -10.37 -14.94 20.51
CA PHE A 26 -9.05 -14.55 20.02
C PHE A 26 -9.29 -13.26 19.26
N SER A 27 -8.97 -12.14 19.89
CA SER A 27 -8.84 -10.89 19.14
C SER A 27 -7.70 -11.14 18.18
N ALA A 28 -8.01 -11.44 16.93
CA ALA A 28 -7.02 -11.36 15.88
C ALA A 28 -6.61 -9.88 15.84
N ASP A 29 -5.45 -9.58 16.40
CA ASP A 29 -4.84 -8.27 16.24
C ASP A 29 -4.54 -8.10 14.75
N ALA A 30 -5.47 -7.49 14.02
CA ALA A 30 -5.27 -7.17 12.63
C ALA A 30 -4.09 -6.20 12.53
N SER A 31 -3.12 -6.53 11.70
CA SER A 31 -1.89 -5.74 11.53
C SER A 31 -2.10 -4.43 10.78
N HIS A 32 -3.33 -4.15 10.30
CA HIS A 32 -3.68 -2.94 9.53
C HIS A 32 -2.65 -2.62 8.43
N VAL A 33 -2.37 -3.63 7.61
CA VAL A 33 -1.45 -3.50 6.48
C VAL A 33 -2.02 -2.55 5.46
N VAL A 34 -1.30 -1.48 5.18
CA VAL A 34 -1.63 -0.49 4.14
C VAL A 34 -1.08 -0.91 2.79
N GLY A 35 0.05 -1.60 2.77
CA GLY A 35 0.63 -2.04 1.52
C GLY A 35 2.07 -2.50 1.64
N GLY A 36 2.68 -2.81 0.50
CA GLY A 36 4.09 -3.20 0.43
C GLY A 36 4.60 -3.41 -0.97
N GLU A 37 5.92 -3.59 -1.05
CA GLU A 37 6.64 -3.93 -2.28
C GLU A 37 7.87 -4.77 -1.94
N LEU A 38 8.15 -5.76 -2.78
CA LEU A 38 9.31 -6.64 -2.67
C LEU A 38 10.10 -6.58 -3.97
N TYR A 39 11.39 -6.28 -3.89
CA TYR A 39 12.29 -6.25 -5.02
C TYR A 39 13.70 -6.71 -4.63
N TYR A 40 14.57 -6.91 -5.60
CA TYR A 40 15.95 -7.32 -5.36
C TYR A 40 16.93 -6.56 -6.25
N ASN A 41 18.16 -6.43 -5.76
CA ASN A 41 19.32 -5.97 -6.52
C ASN A 41 20.31 -7.12 -6.66
N ARG A 42 20.79 -7.35 -7.87
CA ARG A 42 21.92 -8.25 -8.11
C ARG A 42 23.22 -7.53 -7.75
N VAL A 43 23.98 -8.10 -6.85
CA VAL A 43 25.23 -7.52 -6.35
C VAL A 43 26.38 -8.46 -6.67
N VAL A 44 27.43 -7.93 -7.30
CA VAL A 44 28.67 -8.69 -7.57
C VAL A 44 29.77 -8.16 -6.67
N ASN A 45 30.37 -9.02 -5.87
CA ASN A 45 31.48 -8.63 -5.03
C ASN A 45 32.81 -8.54 -5.82
N GLN A 46 33.86 -8.04 -5.17
CA GLN A 46 35.18 -7.88 -5.80
C GLN A 46 35.81 -9.19 -6.32
N LEU A 47 35.37 -10.34 -5.82
CA LEU A 47 35.82 -11.67 -6.24
C LEU A 47 34.92 -12.29 -7.33
N GLY A 48 33.96 -11.53 -7.90
CA GLY A 48 33.06 -12.02 -8.94
C GLY A 48 31.89 -12.89 -8.42
N SER A 49 31.74 -13.05 -7.09
CA SER A 49 30.63 -13.83 -6.52
C SER A 49 29.33 -13.02 -6.58
N VAL A 50 28.31 -13.62 -7.18
CA VAL A 50 26.97 -13.03 -7.28
C VAL A 50 26.19 -13.27 -5.99
N ARG A 51 25.60 -12.20 -5.48
CA ARG A 51 24.64 -12.19 -4.36
C ARG A 51 23.43 -11.39 -4.74
N TYR A 52 22.36 -11.50 -3.95
CA TYR A 52 21.15 -10.74 -4.13
C TYR A 52 20.83 -9.97 -2.85
N GLU A 53 20.72 -8.65 -2.96
CA GLU A 53 20.19 -7.82 -1.90
C GLU A 53 18.67 -7.82 -2.04
N ILE A 54 18.00 -8.46 -1.10
CA ILE A 54 16.55 -8.47 -1.02
C ILE A 54 16.10 -7.21 -0.27
N VAL A 55 15.20 -6.45 -0.86
CA VAL A 55 14.61 -5.26 -0.25
C VAL A 55 13.11 -5.47 -0.14
N PHE A 56 12.61 -5.41 1.08
CA PHE A 56 11.18 -5.48 1.35
C PHE A 56 10.74 -4.22 2.09
N LYS A 57 9.73 -3.54 1.55
CA LYS A 57 9.08 -2.40 2.19
C LYS A 57 7.64 -2.78 2.51
N ILE A 58 7.22 -2.48 3.72
CA ILE A 58 5.84 -2.70 4.17
C ILE A 58 5.33 -1.46 4.88
N TYR A 59 4.05 -1.17 4.70
CA TYR A 59 3.38 0.00 5.20
C TYR A 59 2.27 -0.40 6.15
N PHE A 60 2.19 0.26 7.32
CA PHE A 60 1.17 0.03 8.34
C PHE A 60 0.44 1.33 8.67
N ASP A 61 -0.86 1.20 8.91
CA ASP A 61 -1.68 2.27 9.51
C ASP A 61 -1.33 2.39 10.99
N CYS A 62 -0.59 3.45 11.36
CA CYS A 62 -0.17 3.69 12.76
C CYS A 62 -1.22 4.44 13.59
N GLN A 63 -2.31 4.87 12.97
CA GLN A 63 -3.41 5.51 13.71
C GLN A 63 -4.34 4.48 14.33
N ASN A 64 -4.69 3.44 13.58
CA ASN A 64 -5.73 2.49 13.96
C ASN A 64 -5.15 1.16 14.46
N ALA A 65 -3.91 0.84 14.15
CA ALA A 65 -3.26 -0.38 14.59
C ALA A 65 -2.74 -0.29 16.03
N ASN A 66 -2.71 -1.42 16.72
CA ASN A 66 -2.02 -1.51 18.00
C ASN A 66 -0.50 -1.31 17.79
N PRO A 67 0.14 -0.33 18.47
CA PRO A 67 1.57 -0.07 18.31
C PRO A 67 2.45 -1.30 18.54
N GLY A 68 2.13 -2.14 19.52
CA GLY A 68 2.86 -3.37 19.80
C GLY A 68 2.76 -4.40 18.66
N THR A 69 1.64 -4.42 17.92
CA THR A 69 1.48 -5.26 16.74
C THR A 69 2.32 -4.74 15.58
N ILE A 70 2.31 -3.42 15.35
CA ILE A 70 3.16 -2.79 14.32
C ILE A 70 4.64 -3.06 14.60
N ASP A 71 5.11 -2.85 15.82
CA ASP A 71 6.51 -3.07 16.17
C ASP A 71 6.91 -4.54 16.04
N ARG A 72 6.05 -5.48 16.47
CA ARG A 72 6.27 -6.92 16.28
C ARG A 72 6.36 -7.29 14.81
N ASP A 73 5.43 -6.80 14.00
CA ASP A 73 5.35 -7.14 12.58
C ASP A 73 6.36 -6.35 11.75
N GLY A 74 6.73 -5.14 12.20
CA GLY A 74 7.77 -4.30 11.62
C GLY A 74 9.20 -4.71 11.97
N ASN A 75 9.45 -5.56 12.97
CA ASN A 75 10.80 -5.99 13.34
C ASN A 75 11.29 -7.26 12.65
N LEU A 76 10.38 -8.03 12.06
CA LEU A 76 10.68 -9.34 11.50
C LEU A 76 9.80 -9.62 10.28
N ALA A 77 10.42 -10.08 9.18
CA ALA A 77 9.72 -10.59 8.02
C ALA A 77 10.37 -11.87 7.50
N TYR A 78 9.59 -12.76 6.89
CA TYR A 78 10.05 -14.01 6.31
C TYR A 78 9.85 -13.98 4.80
N ILE A 79 10.88 -14.25 4.04
CA ILE A 79 10.83 -14.37 2.59
C ILE A 79 10.99 -15.84 2.21
N GLY A 80 9.94 -16.45 1.69
CA GLY A 80 10.02 -17.76 1.06
C GLY A 80 10.75 -17.64 -0.29
N VAL A 81 11.66 -18.55 -0.54
CA VAL A 81 12.39 -18.67 -1.82
C VAL A 81 11.98 -19.98 -2.47
N PHE A 82 11.43 -19.90 -3.67
CA PHE A 82 10.88 -21.04 -4.39
C PHE A 82 11.51 -21.15 -5.78
N ASP A 83 11.67 -22.38 -6.25
CA ASP A 83 11.97 -22.64 -7.65
C ASP A 83 10.78 -22.16 -8.52
N ALA A 84 11.05 -21.37 -9.55
CA ALA A 84 9.98 -20.70 -10.29
C ALA A 84 9.17 -21.63 -11.21
N ILE A 85 9.68 -22.83 -11.51
CA ILE A 85 8.98 -23.82 -12.35
C ILE A 85 8.28 -24.87 -11.48
N THR A 86 8.98 -25.41 -10.48
CA THR A 86 8.48 -26.52 -9.67
C THR A 86 7.72 -26.06 -8.42
N ASN A 87 7.77 -24.77 -8.09
CA ASN A 87 7.21 -24.19 -6.88
C ASN A 87 7.77 -24.79 -5.58
N THR A 88 8.84 -25.58 -5.67
CA THR A 88 9.46 -26.17 -4.48
C THR A 88 10.23 -25.12 -3.69
N ARG A 89 10.03 -25.13 -2.37
CA ARG A 89 10.78 -24.24 -1.48
C ARG A 89 12.26 -24.62 -1.45
N LYS A 90 13.11 -23.64 -1.72
CA LYS A 90 14.57 -23.78 -1.61
C LYS A 90 15.06 -23.38 -0.21
N GLN A 91 14.55 -22.28 0.32
CA GLN A 91 14.87 -21.79 1.66
C GLN A 91 13.86 -20.74 2.14
N THR A 92 13.95 -20.36 3.41
CA THR A 92 13.28 -19.18 3.96
C THR A 92 14.35 -18.21 4.45
N ILE A 93 14.24 -16.93 4.08
CA ILE A 93 15.12 -15.85 4.50
C ILE A 93 14.40 -15.08 5.58
N GLN A 94 15.01 -14.97 6.75
CA GLN A 94 14.53 -14.11 7.82
C GLN A 94 15.14 -12.70 7.64
N LEU A 95 14.28 -11.68 7.53
CA LEU A 95 14.67 -10.28 7.53
C LEU A 95 14.40 -9.68 8.90
N THR A 96 15.39 -9.07 9.51
CA THR A 96 15.34 -8.46 10.85
C THR A 96 15.71 -6.99 10.79
N ASN A 97 15.40 -6.26 11.86
CA ASN A 97 15.79 -4.86 12.03
C ASN A 97 15.28 -3.96 10.89
N GLY A 98 13.99 -4.05 10.60
CA GLY A 98 13.31 -3.15 9.66
C GLY A 98 13.51 -1.68 10.10
N VAL A 99 14.01 -0.85 9.18
CA VAL A 99 14.16 0.58 9.44
C VAL A 99 12.80 1.26 9.32
N ARG A 100 12.31 1.77 10.45
CA ARG A 100 11.03 2.50 10.53
C ARG A 100 11.20 3.94 10.03
N LYS A 101 10.26 4.38 9.19
CA LYS A 101 10.15 5.76 8.73
C LYS A 101 8.68 6.15 8.67
N GLU A 102 8.32 7.34 9.11
CA GLU A 102 7.00 7.90 8.86
C GLU A 102 6.88 8.30 7.39
N VAL A 103 5.74 7.95 6.79
CA VAL A 103 5.40 8.35 5.43
C VAL A 103 4.73 9.70 5.53
N ASN A 104 5.42 10.73 5.06
CA ASN A 104 4.82 12.05 4.96
C ASN A 104 3.71 12.00 3.91
N SER A 105 2.59 12.64 4.20
CA SER A 105 1.54 12.85 3.22
C SER A 105 2.12 13.55 1.99
N VAL A 106 1.73 13.10 0.80
CA VAL A 106 1.99 13.88 -0.40
C VAL A 106 1.27 15.21 -0.22
N ASN A 107 2.03 16.26 -0.30
CA ASN A 107 1.55 17.59 -0.07
C ASN A 107 0.53 17.99 -1.14
N TYR A 108 -0.75 17.85 -0.83
CA TYR A 108 -1.69 18.76 -1.43
C TYR A 108 -1.32 20.14 -0.88
N GLU A 109 -0.82 21.00 -1.74
CA GLU A 109 -0.57 22.38 -1.36
C GLU A 109 -1.85 22.98 -0.81
N CYS A 110 -1.75 23.68 0.31
CA CYS A 110 -2.88 24.32 0.98
C CYS A 110 -3.92 23.37 1.62
N VAL A 111 -3.65 22.09 1.77
CA VAL A 111 -4.50 21.20 2.57
C VAL A 111 -3.98 21.12 3.99
N LYS A 112 -4.89 21.34 4.94
CA LYS A 112 -4.60 21.07 6.35
C LYS A 112 -4.42 19.56 6.52
N GLU A 113 -3.30 19.16 7.10
CA GLU A 113 -3.02 17.75 7.35
C GLU A 113 -4.15 17.13 8.19
N PRO A 114 -4.82 16.08 7.68
CA PRO A 114 -5.94 15.49 8.38
C PRO A 114 -5.49 14.83 9.67
N SER A 115 -6.20 15.10 10.76
CA SER A 115 -6.05 14.33 11.98
C SER A 115 -6.61 12.91 11.72
N GLY A 116 -5.85 11.87 12.04
CA GLY A 116 -6.34 10.50 11.94
C GLY A 116 -5.83 9.71 10.72
N VAL A 117 -4.88 10.24 9.98
CA VAL A 117 -4.13 9.49 8.97
C VAL A 117 -2.67 9.41 9.39
N CYS A 118 -2.19 8.19 9.58
CA CYS A 118 -0.82 7.92 9.96
C CYS A 118 -0.36 6.66 9.24
N VAL A 119 0.74 6.74 8.50
CA VAL A 119 1.35 5.58 7.86
C VAL A 119 2.83 5.51 8.20
N VAL A 120 3.27 4.34 8.62
CA VAL A 120 4.70 4.05 8.84
C VAL A 120 5.16 3.00 7.85
N GLN A 121 6.35 3.21 7.32
CA GLN A 121 7.06 2.26 6.46
C GLN A 121 8.14 1.56 7.26
N TYR A 122 8.24 0.24 7.11
CA TYR A 122 9.42 -0.52 7.49
C TYR A 122 10.16 -0.98 6.25
N THR A 123 11.46 -0.74 6.21
CA THR A 123 12.32 -1.18 5.11
C THR A 123 13.33 -2.18 5.63
N TYR A 124 13.30 -3.38 5.06
CA TYR A 124 14.27 -4.43 5.32
C TYR A 124 15.22 -4.55 4.14
N LYS A 125 16.48 -4.79 4.46
CA LYS A 125 17.51 -5.11 3.47
C LYS A 125 18.38 -6.25 3.96
N ARG A 126 18.59 -7.25 3.12
CA ARG A 126 19.51 -8.34 3.41
C ARG A 126 20.16 -8.88 2.14
N THR A 127 21.48 -8.93 2.14
CA THR A 127 22.24 -9.54 1.05
C THR A 127 22.46 -11.02 1.37
N VAL A 128 22.05 -11.88 0.43
CA VAL A 128 22.10 -13.33 0.57
C VAL A 128 22.70 -13.97 -0.68
N PHE A 129 23.21 -15.18 -0.53
CA PHE A 129 23.53 -16.05 -1.68
C PHE A 129 22.27 -16.78 -2.11
N LEU A 130 21.93 -16.65 -3.39
CA LEU A 130 20.86 -17.40 -4.05
C LEU A 130 21.40 -17.96 -5.36
N ASP A 131 20.98 -19.16 -5.70
CA ASP A 131 21.28 -19.76 -7.02
C ASP A 131 19.97 -19.94 -7.80
N PRO A 132 19.66 -19.03 -8.74
CA PRO A 132 18.48 -19.14 -9.59
C PRO A 132 18.49 -20.35 -10.55
N GLY A 133 19.66 -20.98 -10.75
CA GLY A 133 19.77 -22.08 -11.68
C GLY A 133 19.29 -21.74 -13.08
N THR A 134 18.62 -22.70 -13.74
CA THR A 134 17.99 -22.55 -15.06
C THR A 134 16.53 -22.16 -15.00
N ASN A 135 15.88 -22.27 -13.83
CA ASN A 135 14.43 -22.07 -13.67
C ASN A 135 14.09 -20.65 -13.18
N GLY A 136 15.05 -19.97 -12.53
CA GLY A 136 14.78 -18.76 -11.78
C GLY A 136 14.21 -19.05 -10.38
N LEU A 137 13.98 -18.01 -9.61
CA LEU A 137 13.43 -18.09 -8.25
C LEU A 137 12.27 -17.14 -8.09
N ILE A 138 11.29 -17.53 -7.26
CA ILE A 138 10.27 -16.65 -6.74
C ILE A 138 10.59 -16.35 -5.27
N LEU A 139 10.63 -15.06 -4.94
CA LEU A 139 10.68 -14.54 -3.58
C LEU A 139 9.28 -14.13 -3.17
N SER A 140 8.81 -14.49 -1.98
CA SER A 140 7.53 -14.01 -1.49
C SER A 140 7.48 -13.79 0.00
N HIS A 141 6.76 -12.75 0.41
CA HIS A 141 6.33 -12.48 1.77
C HIS A 141 4.81 -12.53 1.85
N GLN A 142 4.29 -13.06 2.94
CA GLN A 142 2.84 -13.13 3.19
C GLN A 142 2.52 -12.54 4.56
N LEU A 143 1.47 -11.72 4.60
CA LEU A 143 0.99 -11.08 5.82
C LEU A 143 -0.53 -10.92 5.79
N CYS A 144 -1.21 -11.18 6.87
CA CYS A 144 -2.61 -10.86 7.12
C CYS A 144 -2.70 -9.84 8.28
N CYS A 145 -3.67 -8.98 8.33
CA CYS A 145 -4.75 -8.83 7.38
C CYS A 145 -4.82 -7.37 6.94
N ARG A 146 -5.54 -7.10 5.86
CA ARG A 146 -5.82 -5.74 5.40
C ARG A 146 -6.69 -5.01 6.42
N ASN A 147 -6.79 -3.70 6.27
CA ASN A 147 -7.74 -2.92 7.05
C ASN A 147 -9.18 -3.38 6.73
N ALA A 148 -9.94 -3.75 7.76
CA ALA A 148 -11.31 -4.27 7.61
C ALA A 148 -12.28 -3.28 6.94
N ILE A 149 -11.96 -1.98 6.96
CA ILE A 149 -12.75 -0.93 6.31
C ILE A 149 -12.36 -0.68 4.84
N THR A 150 -11.68 -1.63 4.19
CA THR A 150 -11.32 -1.49 2.76
C THR A 150 -12.52 -1.76 1.88
N ASP A 151 -13.07 -0.69 1.29
CA ASP A 151 -14.40 -0.68 0.65
C ASP A 151 -14.49 -1.47 -0.65
N ASN A 152 -13.39 -1.60 -1.40
CA ASN A 152 -13.37 -2.29 -2.68
C ASN A 152 -12.98 -3.77 -2.59
N VAL A 153 -12.70 -4.27 -1.40
CA VAL A 153 -12.26 -5.66 -1.15
C VAL A 153 -13.34 -6.45 -0.43
N ASN A 154 -13.68 -7.60 -0.98
CA ASN A 154 -14.59 -8.52 -0.30
C ASN A 154 -13.89 -9.16 0.90
N ASP A 155 -14.53 -9.10 2.08
CA ASP A 155 -14.02 -9.66 3.34
C ASP A 155 -12.59 -9.19 3.68
N ALA A 156 -12.36 -7.89 3.55
CA ALA A 156 -11.04 -7.27 3.72
C ALA A 156 -10.36 -7.62 5.07
N GLY A 157 -11.13 -7.69 6.15
CA GLY A 157 -10.62 -8.02 7.49
C GLY A 157 -10.03 -9.44 7.61
N ASN A 158 -10.36 -10.34 6.68
CA ASN A 158 -9.80 -11.68 6.59
C ASN A 158 -8.85 -11.85 5.38
N ALA A 159 -8.75 -10.82 4.54
CA ALA A 159 -7.90 -10.83 3.36
C ALA A 159 -6.48 -10.39 3.69
N GLY A 160 -5.53 -11.30 3.54
CA GLY A 160 -4.10 -11.00 3.64
C GLY A 160 -3.52 -10.52 2.32
N SER A 161 -2.20 -10.38 2.29
CA SER A 161 -1.44 -9.88 1.14
C SER A 161 -0.22 -10.78 0.86
N THR A 162 0.08 -10.99 -0.42
CA THR A 162 1.33 -11.58 -0.87
C THR A 162 2.12 -10.57 -1.71
N TYR A 163 3.31 -10.28 -1.28
CA TYR A 163 4.30 -9.48 -2.00
C TYR A 163 5.34 -10.42 -2.58
N TRP A 164 5.53 -10.40 -3.89
CA TRP A 164 6.46 -11.31 -4.52
C TRP A 164 7.30 -10.64 -5.60
N SER A 165 8.46 -11.24 -5.90
CA SER A 165 9.37 -10.84 -6.95
C SER A 165 9.97 -12.07 -7.62
N TYR A 166 10.30 -11.97 -8.90
CA TYR A 166 10.90 -13.04 -9.67
C TYR A 166 12.34 -12.72 -10.02
N ILE A 167 13.24 -13.62 -9.65
CA ILE A 167 14.64 -13.60 -10.08
C ILE A 167 14.75 -14.53 -11.29
N PRO A 168 15.03 -14.03 -12.49
CA PRO A 168 15.16 -14.87 -13.69
C PRO A 168 16.37 -15.81 -13.60
N PRO A 169 16.49 -16.77 -14.53
CA PRO A 169 17.64 -17.69 -14.61
C PRO A 169 18.97 -16.98 -14.51
N LYS A 170 19.96 -17.67 -13.95
CA LYS A 170 21.28 -17.11 -13.60
C LYS A 170 21.98 -16.34 -14.72
N ASN A 171 21.77 -16.73 -15.98
CA ASN A 171 22.42 -16.11 -17.14
C ASN A 171 21.82 -14.75 -17.51
N THR A 172 20.67 -14.38 -16.95
CA THR A 172 19.95 -13.14 -17.31
C THR A 172 20.60 -11.91 -16.71
N ASN A 173 21.33 -12.04 -15.58
CA ASN A 173 22.00 -10.93 -14.92
C ASN A 173 21.06 -9.73 -14.68
N ASN A 174 20.09 -9.91 -13.80
CA ASN A 174 19.01 -8.96 -13.59
C ASN A 174 18.91 -8.45 -12.16
N SER A 175 18.51 -7.20 -12.01
CA SER A 175 17.98 -6.57 -10.80
C SER A 175 16.57 -6.11 -11.10
N SER A 176 15.61 -6.30 -10.22
CA SER A 176 14.24 -5.87 -10.49
C SER A 176 14.07 -4.34 -10.48
N PRO A 177 13.11 -3.80 -11.24
CA PRO A 177 12.75 -2.40 -11.17
C PRO A 177 12.25 -2.02 -9.76
N ARG A 178 12.37 -0.74 -9.40
CA ARG A 178 11.91 -0.20 -8.12
C ARG A 178 11.15 1.10 -8.32
N PHE A 179 10.00 1.25 -7.66
CA PHE A 179 9.25 2.49 -7.68
C PHE A 179 10.05 3.61 -7.01
N LYS A 180 10.04 4.81 -7.63
CA LYS A 180 10.78 5.98 -7.14
C LYS A 180 10.08 6.64 -5.97
N ASN A 181 8.77 6.64 -5.98
CA ASN A 181 7.95 7.36 -5.02
C ASN A 181 7.10 6.41 -4.16
N VAL A 182 6.76 6.88 -2.97
CA VAL A 182 5.79 6.23 -2.09
C VAL A 182 4.41 6.82 -2.40
N PRO A 183 3.35 6.00 -2.52
CA PRO A 183 1.99 6.50 -2.67
C PRO A 183 1.56 7.41 -1.50
N PRO A 184 0.58 8.31 -1.71
CA PRO A 184 0.12 9.22 -0.67
C PRO A 184 -0.59 8.49 0.46
N THR A 185 -0.54 9.04 1.66
CA THR A 185 -1.23 8.48 2.83
C THR A 185 -2.74 8.71 2.77
N TYR A 186 -3.18 9.78 2.07
CA TYR A 186 -4.58 10.08 1.82
C TYR A 186 -4.77 10.76 0.47
N VAL A 187 -6.01 10.76 -0.01
CA VAL A 187 -6.44 11.36 -1.27
C VAL A 187 -7.68 12.22 -1.00
N CYS A 188 -7.75 13.42 -1.58
CA CYS A 188 -8.89 14.32 -1.40
C CYS A 188 -10.04 13.98 -2.34
N ILE A 189 -11.27 13.82 -1.79
CA ILE A 189 -12.48 13.63 -2.58
C ILE A 189 -12.71 14.84 -3.50
N ASN A 190 -13.21 14.59 -4.71
CA ASN A 190 -13.52 15.60 -5.73
C ASN A 190 -12.32 16.48 -6.15
N ALA A 191 -11.11 16.13 -5.77
CA ALA A 191 -9.89 16.79 -6.20
C ALA A 191 -9.15 15.93 -7.22
N PRO A 192 -8.73 16.49 -8.38
CA PRO A 192 -7.89 15.77 -9.32
C PRO A 192 -6.58 15.35 -8.67
N LEU A 193 -6.25 14.07 -8.79
CA LEU A 193 -5.02 13.48 -8.29
C LEU A 193 -4.09 13.13 -9.46
N THR A 194 -2.83 13.50 -9.34
CA THR A 194 -1.77 13.02 -10.23
C THR A 194 -0.64 12.48 -9.37
N LEU A 195 -0.30 11.21 -9.58
CA LEU A 195 0.79 10.52 -8.89
C LEU A 195 1.83 10.04 -9.88
N ASP A 196 3.07 10.04 -9.44
CA ASP A 196 4.17 9.47 -10.19
C ASP A 196 4.51 8.07 -9.66
N TYR A 197 4.00 7.04 -10.37
CA TYR A 197 4.37 5.63 -10.18
C TYR A 197 5.56 5.22 -11.06
N SER A 198 6.36 6.18 -11.54
CA SER A 198 7.56 5.82 -12.28
C SER A 198 8.51 4.96 -11.44
N ALA A 199 9.20 4.07 -12.13
CA ALA A 199 10.20 3.21 -11.55
C ALA A 199 11.55 3.45 -12.20
N GLU A 200 12.60 3.00 -11.55
CA GLU A 200 13.95 2.93 -12.09
C GLU A 200 14.35 1.47 -12.24
N ASP A 201 14.90 1.14 -13.38
CA ASP A 201 15.53 -0.15 -13.62
C ASP A 201 17.05 -0.02 -13.57
N PRO A 202 17.74 -0.78 -12.68
CA PRO A 202 19.20 -0.67 -12.54
C PRO A 202 19.99 -1.15 -13.77
N ASP A 203 19.38 -2.03 -14.58
CA ASP A 203 20.01 -2.65 -15.73
C ASP A 203 19.64 -1.93 -17.05
N GLY A 204 18.73 -0.93 -16.98
CA GLY A 204 18.31 -0.11 -18.10
C GLY A 204 17.25 -0.77 -18.99
N ASP A 205 16.49 -1.72 -18.46
CA ASP A 205 15.44 -2.43 -19.17
C ASP A 205 14.20 -1.55 -19.41
N SER A 206 13.41 -1.93 -20.41
CA SER A 206 12.18 -1.21 -20.76
C SER A 206 11.07 -1.50 -19.77
N LEU A 207 10.41 -0.45 -19.28
CA LEU A 207 9.37 -0.56 -18.26
C LEU A 207 7.98 -0.28 -18.84
N VAL A 208 7.00 -1.11 -18.41
CA VAL A 208 5.57 -0.96 -18.77
C VAL A 208 4.73 -1.02 -17.51
N TYR A 209 3.87 -0.03 -17.32
CA TYR A 209 3.04 0.11 -16.13
C TYR A 209 1.61 -0.32 -16.39
N GLU A 210 1.00 -1.02 -15.44
CA GLU A 210 -0.40 -1.41 -15.53
C GLU A 210 -1.02 -1.66 -14.16
N PHE A 211 -2.34 -1.64 -14.11
CA PHE A 211 -3.09 -2.10 -12.95
C PHE A 211 -3.08 -3.63 -12.85
N TYR A 212 -3.16 -4.15 -11.64
CA TYR A 212 -3.34 -5.57 -11.40
C TYR A 212 -4.24 -5.82 -10.18
N THR A 213 -4.77 -7.03 -10.07
CA THR A 213 -5.47 -7.47 -8.86
C THR A 213 -4.45 -7.97 -7.85
N PRO A 214 -4.33 -7.37 -6.65
CA PRO A 214 -3.43 -7.84 -5.61
C PRO A 214 -3.64 -9.31 -5.23
N TYR A 215 -2.63 -9.91 -4.63
CA TYR A 215 -2.66 -11.31 -4.22
C TYR A 215 -3.01 -11.45 -2.74
N LEU A 216 -3.72 -12.54 -2.42
CA LEU A 216 -3.99 -12.95 -1.05
C LEU A 216 -2.79 -13.70 -0.45
N GLY A 217 -2.65 -13.68 0.88
CA GLY A 217 -1.64 -14.46 1.59
C GLY A 217 -1.66 -14.19 3.09
N GLY A 218 -1.22 -15.19 3.86
CA GLY A 218 -1.49 -15.22 5.28
C GLY A 218 -2.96 -15.47 5.58
N SER A 219 -3.31 -15.60 6.84
CA SER A 219 -4.69 -15.79 7.29
C SER A 219 -4.85 -15.23 8.71
N PRO A 220 -6.07 -15.00 9.21
CA PRO A 220 -6.28 -14.58 10.60
C PRO A 220 -5.70 -15.56 11.63
N THR A 221 -5.62 -16.86 11.31
CA THR A 221 -5.05 -17.89 12.18
C THR A 221 -3.54 -18.02 12.08
N GLU A 222 -2.94 -17.59 10.95
CA GLU A 222 -1.51 -17.52 10.71
C GLU A 222 -1.17 -16.20 10.00
N PRO A 223 -1.24 -15.08 10.73
CA PRO A 223 -1.16 -13.76 10.11
C PRO A 223 0.18 -13.50 9.41
N LYS A 224 1.25 -14.02 9.95
CA LYS A 224 2.61 -13.86 9.43
C LYS A 224 3.33 -15.21 9.43
N PRO A 225 3.13 -16.04 8.39
CA PRO A 225 3.73 -17.38 8.36
C PRO A 225 5.26 -17.29 8.32
N ASP A 226 5.90 -18.00 9.24
CA ASP A 226 7.37 -18.16 9.27
C ASP A 226 7.87 -18.86 8.01
N ASN A 227 6.99 -19.59 7.36
CA ASN A 227 7.22 -20.29 6.12
C ASN A 227 6.14 -19.90 5.09
N PRO A 228 6.30 -18.80 4.36
CA PRO A 228 5.35 -18.39 3.35
C PRO A 228 5.00 -19.50 2.38
N SER A 229 3.73 -19.61 1.98
CA SER A 229 3.27 -20.64 1.05
C SER A 229 3.87 -20.44 -0.34
N PRO A 230 4.08 -21.52 -1.12
CA PRO A 230 4.56 -21.42 -2.50
C PRO A 230 3.50 -20.83 -3.42
N PRO A 231 3.89 -20.35 -4.64
CA PRO A 231 2.95 -20.04 -5.69
C PRO A 231 2.22 -21.32 -6.18
N PRO A 232 1.07 -21.19 -6.91
CA PRO A 232 0.43 -19.97 -7.33
C PRO A 232 -0.34 -19.29 -6.19
N TYR A 233 -0.37 -17.94 -6.19
CA TYR A 233 -1.09 -17.17 -5.18
C TYR A 233 -2.50 -16.85 -5.65
N ALA A 234 -3.48 -16.96 -4.75
CA ALA A 234 -4.85 -16.56 -5.02
C ALA A 234 -4.95 -15.03 -5.21
N LEU A 235 -5.83 -14.61 -6.10
CA LEU A 235 -6.11 -13.20 -6.30
C LEU A 235 -7.10 -12.69 -5.25
N LEU A 236 -6.98 -11.42 -4.91
CA LEU A 236 -7.95 -10.69 -4.10
C LEU A 236 -9.33 -10.72 -4.77
N SER A 237 -10.39 -10.84 -3.97
CA SER A 237 -11.77 -10.75 -4.44
C SER A 237 -12.28 -9.32 -4.29
N TRP A 238 -12.69 -8.72 -5.41
CA TRP A 238 -13.27 -7.38 -5.43
C TRP A 238 -14.73 -7.39 -4.98
N ASN A 239 -15.16 -6.32 -4.30
CA ASN A 239 -16.57 -6.05 -4.10
C ASN A 239 -17.24 -5.73 -5.44
N PRO A 240 -18.58 -5.92 -5.58
CA PRO A 240 -19.31 -5.55 -6.78
C PRO A 240 -18.98 -4.11 -7.23
N SER A 241 -18.91 -3.89 -8.54
CA SER A 241 -18.53 -2.62 -9.20
C SER A 241 -17.02 -2.29 -9.19
N PHE A 242 -16.17 -3.07 -8.52
CA PHE A 242 -14.72 -2.91 -8.56
C PHE A 242 -14.03 -4.01 -9.36
N SER A 243 -12.87 -3.70 -9.88
CA SER A 243 -12.02 -4.62 -10.66
C SER A 243 -10.60 -4.10 -10.70
N SER A 244 -9.68 -4.86 -11.29
CA SER A 244 -8.30 -4.38 -11.52
C SER A 244 -8.22 -3.04 -12.25
N ASN A 245 -9.14 -2.76 -13.19
CA ASN A 245 -9.17 -1.52 -13.96
C ASN A 245 -10.09 -0.44 -13.38
N ASN A 246 -10.82 -0.74 -12.31
CA ASN A 246 -11.70 0.18 -11.58
C ASN A 246 -11.55 -0.04 -10.09
N GLN A 247 -10.40 0.36 -9.56
CA GLN A 247 -10.03 0.08 -8.16
C GLN A 247 -10.54 1.14 -7.18
N VAL A 248 -10.78 2.37 -7.66
CA VAL A 248 -11.27 3.49 -6.85
C VAL A 248 -12.44 4.15 -7.57
N THR A 249 -13.51 4.46 -6.84
CA THR A 249 -14.65 5.19 -7.40
C THR A 249 -14.23 6.61 -7.77
N GLY A 250 -14.33 6.95 -9.05
CA GLY A 250 -13.87 8.25 -9.55
C GLY A 250 -14.46 8.67 -10.90
N ASN A 251 -14.45 9.97 -11.15
CA ASN A 251 -14.84 10.56 -12.42
C ASN A 251 -13.95 11.79 -12.74
N PRO A 252 -13.02 11.70 -13.70
CA PRO A 252 -12.66 10.50 -14.46
C PRO A 252 -12.14 9.38 -13.55
N SER A 253 -12.34 8.12 -13.97
CA SER A 253 -11.84 6.93 -13.29
C SER A 253 -10.33 6.86 -13.30
N SER A 254 -9.77 5.93 -12.51
CA SER A 254 -8.32 5.68 -12.47
C SER A 254 -7.75 5.38 -13.86
N PHE A 255 -6.66 6.05 -14.19
CA PHE A 255 -5.88 5.81 -15.39
C PHE A 255 -4.40 5.74 -15.05
N ILE A 256 -3.67 4.83 -15.68
CA ILE A 256 -2.21 4.74 -15.60
C ILE A 256 -1.60 4.81 -17.00
N ASN A 257 -0.64 5.72 -17.17
CA ASN A 257 0.12 5.79 -18.40
C ASN A 257 1.12 4.63 -18.46
N ARG A 258 0.91 3.72 -19.41
CA ARG A 258 1.71 2.50 -19.55
C ARG A 258 3.20 2.72 -19.80
N LYS A 259 3.59 3.92 -20.30
CA LYS A 259 4.99 4.24 -20.62
C LYS A 259 5.70 5.01 -19.50
N THR A 260 4.97 5.87 -18.79
CA THR A 260 5.58 6.78 -17.81
C THR A 260 5.29 6.42 -16.37
N GLY A 261 4.25 5.59 -16.10
CA GLY A 261 3.77 5.33 -14.75
C GLY A 261 2.96 6.49 -14.14
N GLY A 262 2.64 7.52 -14.94
CA GLY A 262 1.77 8.60 -14.49
C GLY A 262 0.36 8.08 -14.20
N TYR A 263 -0.08 8.18 -12.95
CA TYR A 263 -1.40 7.75 -12.48
C TYR A 263 -2.29 8.97 -12.27
N THR A 264 -3.52 8.94 -12.77
CA THR A 264 -4.50 10.02 -12.57
C THR A 264 -5.84 9.47 -12.12
N LEU A 265 -6.54 10.24 -11.29
CA LEU A 265 -7.85 9.92 -10.73
C LEU A 265 -8.51 11.20 -10.21
N THR A 266 -9.84 11.29 -10.30
CA THR A 266 -10.62 12.23 -9.46
C THR A 266 -11.62 11.40 -8.64
N PRO A 267 -11.31 11.10 -7.35
CA PRO A 267 -12.18 10.24 -6.55
C PRO A 267 -13.50 10.96 -6.23
N THR A 268 -14.62 10.23 -6.28
CA THR A 268 -15.96 10.78 -6.05
C THR A 268 -16.66 10.19 -4.83
N ALA A 269 -16.04 9.24 -4.14
CA ALA A 269 -16.57 8.66 -2.91
C ALA A 269 -15.47 8.58 -1.85
N LYS A 270 -15.80 8.96 -0.60
CA LYS A 270 -14.92 8.72 0.56
C LYS A 270 -14.85 7.22 0.83
N GLY A 271 -13.72 6.80 1.40
CA GLY A 271 -13.52 5.40 1.76
C GLY A 271 -12.06 4.99 1.67
N THR A 272 -11.81 3.72 1.87
CA THR A 272 -10.50 3.10 1.80
C THR A 272 -10.46 2.07 0.68
N TYR A 273 -9.47 2.16 -0.20
CA TYR A 273 -9.42 1.38 -1.44
C TYR A 273 -8.07 0.72 -1.60
N ALA A 274 -8.04 -0.59 -1.81
CA ALA A 274 -6.84 -1.30 -2.23
C ALA A 274 -6.52 -0.95 -3.70
N VAL A 275 -5.29 -0.57 -3.99
CA VAL A 275 -4.81 -0.19 -5.32
C VAL A 275 -3.58 -1.01 -5.66
N GLY A 276 -3.68 -1.77 -6.74
CA GLY A 276 -2.59 -2.57 -7.28
C GLY A 276 -2.03 -1.95 -8.55
N VAL A 277 -0.76 -1.55 -8.52
CA VAL A 277 0.01 -1.11 -9.68
C VAL A 277 1.23 -2.00 -9.80
N ARG A 278 1.53 -2.47 -11.01
CA ARG A 278 2.77 -3.20 -11.28
C ARG A 278 3.56 -2.55 -12.41
N VAL A 279 4.86 -2.67 -12.32
CA VAL A 279 5.80 -2.35 -13.39
C VAL A 279 6.38 -3.64 -13.93
N LEU A 280 6.18 -3.88 -15.21
CA LEU A 280 6.72 -5.01 -15.97
C LEU A 280 8.04 -4.60 -16.59
N GLU A 281 9.00 -5.50 -16.58
CA GLU A 281 10.38 -5.30 -17.07
C GLU A 281 10.62 -6.14 -18.33
N TYR A 282 11.08 -5.48 -19.38
CA TYR A 282 11.34 -6.12 -20.67
C TYR A 282 12.74 -5.83 -21.18
N ARG A 283 13.48 -6.89 -21.54
CA ARG A 283 14.76 -6.81 -22.23
C ARG A 283 14.63 -7.40 -23.63
N ASN A 284 14.90 -6.57 -24.65
CA ASN A 284 14.75 -6.97 -26.05
C ASN A 284 13.36 -7.57 -26.40
N GLY A 285 12.31 -7.04 -25.79
CA GLY A 285 10.93 -7.51 -26.00
C GLY A 285 10.53 -8.75 -25.19
N VAL A 286 11.45 -9.33 -24.41
CA VAL A 286 11.18 -10.49 -23.54
C VAL A 286 10.89 -9.99 -22.12
N LEU A 287 9.77 -10.44 -21.55
CA LEU A 287 9.40 -10.15 -20.17
C LEU A 287 10.37 -10.87 -19.22
N LEU A 288 11.08 -10.10 -18.37
CA LEU A 288 11.99 -10.62 -17.37
C LEU A 288 11.34 -10.77 -16.00
N GLY A 289 10.47 -9.84 -15.64
CA GLY A 289 9.88 -9.84 -14.32
C GLY A 289 8.89 -8.69 -14.10
N ALA A 290 8.51 -8.51 -12.85
CA ALA A 290 7.68 -7.40 -12.42
C ALA A 290 7.99 -7.02 -10.97
N THR A 291 7.83 -5.73 -10.65
CA THR A 291 7.70 -5.27 -9.27
C THR A 291 6.27 -4.80 -9.05
N LEU A 292 5.70 -5.24 -7.93
CA LEU A 292 4.31 -5.01 -7.57
C LEU A 292 4.24 -4.03 -6.40
N SER A 293 3.38 -3.03 -6.54
CA SER A 293 2.96 -2.13 -5.46
C SER A 293 1.49 -2.42 -5.16
N ASP A 294 1.24 -2.99 -4.00
CA ASP A 294 -0.09 -3.15 -3.43
C ASP A 294 -0.19 -2.12 -2.30
N TYR A 295 -1.08 -1.14 -2.45
CA TYR A 295 -1.18 -0.03 -1.51
C TYR A 295 -2.64 0.38 -1.30
N GLN A 296 -2.94 0.95 -0.14
CA GLN A 296 -4.27 1.37 0.24
C GLN A 296 -4.39 2.89 0.18
N PHE A 297 -5.34 3.41 -0.63
CA PHE A 297 -5.71 4.82 -0.62
C PHE A 297 -6.84 5.07 0.36
N THR A 298 -6.70 6.09 1.21
CA THR A 298 -7.77 6.60 2.05
C THR A 298 -8.28 7.90 1.44
N VAL A 299 -9.49 7.87 0.87
CA VAL A 299 -10.15 9.04 0.28
C VAL A 299 -10.95 9.76 1.35
N ILE A 300 -10.60 11.00 1.63
CA ILE A 300 -11.18 11.82 2.69
C ILE A 300 -11.68 13.17 2.17
N ASP A 301 -12.43 13.85 3.01
CA ASP A 301 -12.81 15.25 2.80
C ASP A 301 -11.67 16.15 3.30
N CYS A 302 -10.96 16.77 2.35
CA CYS A 302 -9.83 17.62 2.70
C CYS A 302 -10.28 19.05 3.01
N GLN A 303 -9.73 19.60 4.07
CA GLN A 303 -9.90 21.01 4.38
C GLN A 303 -8.74 21.81 3.76
N PHE A 304 -9.10 22.80 2.95
CA PHE A 304 -8.12 23.68 2.32
C PHE A 304 -7.89 24.92 3.18
N ASP A 305 -6.65 25.21 3.51
CA ASP A 305 -6.26 26.41 4.29
C ASP A 305 -6.17 27.68 3.42
N VAL A 306 -6.78 27.67 2.24
CA VAL A 306 -6.81 28.83 1.33
C VAL A 306 -8.18 29.49 1.37
N ILE A 307 -8.21 30.70 1.87
CA ILE A 307 -9.35 31.60 1.67
C ILE A 307 -8.99 32.50 0.50
N ALA A 308 -9.58 32.22 -0.68
CA ALA A 308 -9.46 33.12 -1.82
C ALA A 308 -10.15 34.46 -1.47
N ASN A 309 -9.40 35.52 -1.47
CA ASN A 309 -9.91 36.84 -1.18
C ASN A 309 -9.40 37.83 -2.25
N PHE A 310 -10.29 38.65 -2.76
CA PHE A 310 -9.96 39.64 -3.77
C PHE A 310 -10.30 41.03 -3.26
N ASN A 311 -9.40 41.97 -3.46
CA ASN A 311 -9.71 43.40 -3.36
C ASN A 311 -9.83 43.97 -4.77
N ILE A 312 -10.93 44.63 -5.01
CA ILE A 312 -11.22 45.26 -6.30
C ILE A 312 -11.32 46.78 -6.08
N PRO A 313 -10.19 47.53 -6.21
CA PRO A 313 -10.21 48.96 -6.05
C PRO A 313 -11.12 49.63 -7.10
N GLY A 314 -11.97 50.56 -6.66
CA GLY A 314 -12.86 51.32 -7.56
C GLY A 314 -14.16 50.61 -7.94
N GLY A 315 -14.37 49.37 -7.53
CA GLY A 315 -15.63 48.66 -7.75
C GLY A 315 -16.61 48.83 -6.58
N THR A 316 -17.89 48.98 -6.87
CA THR A 316 -18.95 49.02 -5.85
C THR A 316 -19.53 47.63 -5.70
N ALA A 317 -19.51 47.08 -4.45
CA ALA A 317 -20.10 45.78 -4.18
C ALA A 317 -21.65 45.88 -4.12
N VAL A 318 -22.32 45.11 -4.98
CA VAL A 318 -23.78 45.03 -5.00
C VAL A 318 -24.18 43.56 -5.05
N GLY A 319 -24.81 43.05 -4.00
CA GLY A 319 -25.39 41.70 -3.97
C GLY A 319 -24.39 40.57 -4.23
N GLY A 320 -23.13 40.68 -3.79
CA GLY A 320 -22.08 39.70 -4.05
C GLY A 320 -21.37 39.82 -5.41
N SER A 321 -21.71 40.83 -6.18
CA SER A 321 -21.07 41.20 -7.44
C SER A 321 -20.43 42.59 -7.35
N TYR A 322 -19.44 42.88 -8.19
CA TYR A 322 -18.86 44.20 -8.31
C TYR A 322 -19.32 44.86 -9.62
N ALA A 323 -19.81 46.09 -9.52
CA ALA A 323 -20.18 46.93 -10.67
C ALA A 323 -19.10 47.97 -10.95
N PHE A 324 -18.84 48.20 -12.24
CA PHE A 324 -17.94 49.22 -12.74
C PHE A 324 -18.69 50.08 -13.76
N GLU A 325 -18.27 51.31 -13.95
CA GLU A 325 -18.78 52.16 -15.03
C GLU A 325 -18.24 51.71 -16.38
N CYS A 326 -18.99 51.97 -17.42
CA CYS A 326 -18.58 51.58 -18.77
C CYS A 326 -17.31 52.34 -19.16
N GLY A 327 -16.24 51.63 -19.49
CA GLY A 327 -14.94 52.20 -19.81
C GLY A 327 -13.89 52.11 -18.68
N ASP A 328 -14.29 51.71 -17.49
CA ASP A 328 -13.37 51.51 -16.37
C ASP A 328 -12.48 50.28 -16.57
N THR A 329 -11.29 50.33 -16.04
CA THR A 329 -10.38 49.18 -15.97
C THR A 329 -10.55 48.46 -14.62
N ALA A 330 -11.15 47.27 -14.64
CA ALA A 330 -11.23 46.43 -13.43
C ALA A 330 -9.85 45.85 -13.07
N ARG A 331 -9.35 46.17 -11.89
CA ARG A 331 -8.12 45.61 -11.35
C ARG A 331 -8.46 44.68 -10.21
N PHE A 332 -7.96 43.45 -10.29
CA PHE A 332 -8.13 42.42 -9.26
C PHE A 332 -6.81 42.28 -8.50
N ASN A 333 -6.82 42.66 -7.22
CA ASN A 333 -5.70 42.41 -6.33
C ASN A 333 -5.98 41.11 -5.54
N ASN A 334 -5.17 40.08 -5.73
CA ASN A 334 -5.25 38.86 -4.96
C ASN A 334 -4.70 39.15 -3.55
N ILE A 335 -5.58 39.12 -2.56
CA ILE A 335 -5.28 39.25 -1.12
C ILE A 335 -5.58 37.96 -0.37
N SER A 336 -5.64 36.84 -1.08
CA SER A 336 -5.87 35.54 -0.49
C SER A 336 -4.88 35.26 0.64
N ASN A 337 -5.38 34.70 1.72
CA ASN A 337 -4.54 34.34 2.87
C ASN A 337 -4.15 32.86 2.70
N TRP A 338 -2.86 32.60 2.59
CA TRP A 338 -2.30 31.23 2.52
C TRP A 338 -1.09 31.11 3.43
N ASN A 339 -0.81 29.90 3.84
CA ASN A 339 0.40 29.64 4.64
C ASN A 339 1.64 29.76 3.75
N LYS A 340 2.37 30.86 3.92
CA LYS A 340 3.57 31.20 3.12
C LYS A 340 4.68 30.12 3.12
N SER A 341 4.69 29.22 4.11
CA SER A 341 5.67 28.14 4.16
C SER A 341 5.36 26.98 3.20
N LYS A 342 4.16 26.97 2.59
CA LYS A 342 3.65 25.92 1.71
C LYS A 342 3.29 26.44 0.30
N THR A 343 3.65 27.68 -0.05
CA THR A 343 3.33 28.23 -1.38
C THR A 343 4.26 27.65 -2.45
N PRO A 344 3.73 27.23 -3.62
CA PRO A 344 4.55 27.00 -4.79
C PRO A 344 5.25 28.29 -5.19
N LYS A 345 6.49 28.19 -5.63
CA LYS A 345 7.10 29.29 -6.37
C LYS A 345 6.45 29.30 -7.75
N VAL A 346 5.70 30.35 -8.05
CA VAL A 346 5.23 30.68 -9.40
C VAL A 346 6.42 30.99 -10.28
#